data_4506e6ce343764f7ffe11efbbd1c0554
#
_entry.id   4506e6ce343764f7ffe11efbbd1c0554
#
_cell.length_a   1.000
_cell.length_b   1.000
_cell.length_c   1.000
_cell.angle_alpha   90.00
_cell.angle_beta   90.00
_cell.angle_gamma   90.00
#
_symmetry.space_group_name_H-M   'P 1'
#
loop_
_entity.id
_entity.type
_entity.pdbx_description
1 polymer ?
#
loop_
_entity_poly.entity_id
_entity_poly.type
_entity_poly.pdbx_seq_one_letter_code
_entity_poly.pdbx_strand_id
1 'polypeptide(L)'
;MKHSLQVSLLLAWSMFLLTGCPPNGKTENPPIIEIESLTEDSKKIVSIEADGIGTFRSIQVRVSNISEGTVKVNLPSGLYFINPDKNSQDLITAKGIETITLKKGEEKVVEVPTYCTDVNKDCPGNIKKWNCDYNYDGKLKKAIQFYEKHEEEINAYLIKKDPAFSSEAERLQFFQIIIWLHEDGKDDEIIAMLARDSFGNNESQARSWFYSVIADARELAEIIITQDIDALKDWLKKKMLALLPSDRRIDDMADRAKDNLNSLRDRLR
;
A
#
# COMPACT_ATOMS: atom_id res chain seq x y z
N MET A 1 -3.49 27.27 17.54
CA MET A 1 -2.47 27.16 18.60
C MET A 1 -1.30 26.38 17.99
N LYS A 2 -0.17 27.05 17.79
CA LYS A 2 1.02 26.48 17.16
C LYS A 2 1.84 25.76 18.21
N HIS A 3 2.05 24.45 18.09
CA HIS A 3 3.09 23.76 18.85
C HIS A 3 4.32 23.61 17.98
N SER A 4 5.31 24.41 18.33
CA SER A 4 6.69 24.38 17.83
C SER A 4 7.42 23.24 18.55
N LEU A 5 7.85 22.22 17.81
CA LEU A 5 8.88 21.28 18.31
C LEU A 5 10.25 21.90 18.04
N GLN A 6 10.89 22.33 19.12
CA GLN A 6 12.31 22.72 19.10
C GLN A 6 13.18 21.47 19.10
N VAL A 7 13.92 21.27 18.00
CA VAL A 7 15.04 20.35 17.97
C VAL A 7 16.27 21.08 18.52
N SER A 8 16.70 20.71 19.72
CA SER A 8 17.89 21.25 20.35
C SER A 8 19.14 20.59 19.75
N LEU A 9 19.82 21.30 18.86
CA LEU A 9 21.16 20.96 18.39
C LEU A 9 22.17 21.54 19.38
N LEU A 10 22.73 20.71 20.25
CA LEU A 10 23.88 21.08 21.12
C LEU A 10 25.16 20.86 20.34
N LEU A 11 25.69 21.95 19.79
CA LEU A 11 27.08 22.06 19.31
C LEU A 11 28.00 22.32 20.52
N ALA A 12 28.73 21.29 20.95
CA ALA A 12 29.84 21.44 21.87
C ALA A 12 31.14 21.51 21.07
N TRP A 13 31.63 22.72 20.82
CA TRP A 13 33.02 22.97 20.42
C TRP A 13 33.84 23.06 21.68
N SER A 14 34.75 22.12 21.89
CA SER A 14 35.86 22.28 22.83
C SER A 14 37.19 22.05 22.09
N MET A 15 37.95 23.15 22.02
CA MET A 15 39.36 23.11 21.67
C MET A 15 40.13 22.24 22.67
N PHE A 16 40.87 21.26 22.16
CA PHE A 16 42.03 20.74 22.88
C PHE A 16 43.25 20.73 21.97
N LEU A 17 44.22 21.54 22.39
CA LEU A 17 45.58 21.53 21.89
C LEU A 17 46.41 20.55 22.72
N LEU A 18 47.22 19.76 22.00
CA LEU A 18 48.54 19.23 22.33
C LEU A 18 48.70 17.95 23.14
N THR A 19 49.39 17.04 22.47
CA THR A 19 50.36 16.02 22.93
C THR A 19 49.82 14.71 23.47
N GLY A 20 50.08 13.68 22.72
CA GLY A 20 50.00 12.28 23.14
C GLY A 20 49.60 11.36 22.02
N CYS A 21 50.38 10.34 21.71
CA CYS A 21 50.04 9.26 20.83
C CYS A 21 48.61 8.75 21.12
N PRO A 22 47.77 8.50 20.10
CA PRO A 22 46.44 8.07 20.34
C PRO A 22 46.45 6.67 20.92
N PRO A 23 45.78 6.43 22.08
CA PRO A 23 45.45 5.09 22.49
C PRO A 23 44.42 4.54 21.52
N ASN A 24 44.66 3.32 21.08
CA ASN A 24 43.75 2.42 20.34
C ASN A 24 42.41 3.03 19.99
N GLY A 25 42.25 3.47 18.75
CA GLY A 25 40.97 3.96 18.24
C GLY A 25 39.90 2.90 18.38
N LYS A 26 39.01 3.08 19.35
CA LYS A 26 37.69 2.52 19.25
C LYS A 26 37.08 3.17 18.02
N THR A 27 36.97 2.43 16.93
CA THR A 27 36.11 2.79 15.82
C THR A 27 34.69 2.83 16.40
N GLU A 28 34.26 4.03 16.81
CA GLU A 28 32.85 4.24 17.12
C GLU A 28 32.06 3.88 15.85
N ASN A 29 31.19 2.92 15.97
CA ASN A 29 30.30 2.60 14.86
C ASN A 29 29.53 3.89 14.52
N PRO A 30 29.45 4.26 13.24
CA PRO A 30 28.72 5.45 12.86
C PRO A 30 27.28 5.39 13.39
N PRO A 31 26.68 6.52 13.79
CA PRO A 31 25.35 6.55 14.35
C PRO A 31 24.35 5.96 13.36
N ILE A 32 23.40 5.21 13.90
CA ILE A 32 22.29 4.67 13.11
C ILE A 32 21.19 5.73 13.11
N ILE A 33 20.79 6.16 11.92
CA ILE A 33 19.68 7.09 11.70
C ILE A 33 18.46 6.25 11.31
N GLU A 34 17.43 6.27 12.14
CA GLU A 34 16.17 5.57 11.86
C GLU A 34 15.16 6.53 11.24
N ILE A 35 14.60 6.15 10.08
CA ILE A 35 13.57 6.91 9.36
C ILE A 35 12.30 6.07 9.40
N GLU A 36 11.43 6.41 10.35
CA GLU A 36 10.15 5.73 10.52
C GLU A 36 9.08 6.23 9.53
N SER A 37 9.22 7.47 9.07
CA SER A 37 8.31 8.08 8.09
C SER A 37 9.09 8.96 7.13
N LEU A 38 8.69 8.94 5.86
CA LEU A 38 9.29 9.79 4.84
C LEU A 38 8.70 11.20 4.91
N THR A 39 9.58 12.19 4.97
CA THR A 39 9.26 13.61 4.99
C THR A 39 10.22 14.36 4.07
N GLU A 40 9.99 15.64 3.82
CA GLU A 40 10.94 16.48 3.08
C GLU A 40 12.34 16.50 3.72
N ASP A 41 12.43 16.42 5.05
CA ASP A 41 13.73 16.35 5.72
C ASP A 41 14.45 15.01 5.47
N SER A 42 13.71 13.94 5.24
CA SER A 42 14.28 12.64 4.88
C SER A 42 15.08 12.70 3.56
N LYS A 43 14.75 13.61 2.64
CA LYS A 43 15.49 13.83 1.38
C LYS A 43 16.94 14.21 1.58
N LYS A 44 17.30 14.73 2.74
CA LYS A 44 18.69 15.08 3.10
C LYS A 44 19.49 13.86 3.56
N ILE A 45 18.81 12.75 3.82
CA ILE A 45 19.37 11.54 4.41
C ILE A 45 19.30 10.38 3.41
N VAL A 46 18.16 10.23 2.74
CA VAL A 46 17.93 9.18 1.74
C VAL A 46 17.37 9.77 0.46
N SER A 47 17.86 9.28 -0.67
CA SER A 47 17.26 9.51 -1.98
C SER A 47 16.40 8.30 -2.34
N ILE A 48 15.16 8.54 -2.76
CA ILE A 48 14.23 7.51 -3.24
C ILE A 48 13.84 7.88 -4.66
N GLU A 49 14.22 7.03 -5.60
CA GLU A 49 13.91 7.16 -7.01
C GLU A 49 13.28 5.86 -7.50
N ALA A 50 12.31 5.94 -8.38
CA ALA A 50 11.91 4.78 -9.13
C ALA A 50 12.71 4.76 -10.43
N ASP A 51 13.34 3.62 -10.68
CA ASP A 51 14.15 3.40 -11.88
C ASP A 51 13.64 2.13 -12.55
N GLY A 52 13.29 2.21 -13.82
CA GLY A 52 12.96 1.04 -14.59
C GLY A 52 11.54 0.97 -15.12
N ILE A 53 11.13 -0.23 -15.46
CA ILE A 53 9.90 -0.52 -16.17
C ILE A 53 8.73 -0.20 -15.23
N GLY A 54 8.11 0.97 -15.44
CA GLY A 54 6.79 1.19 -14.92
C GLY A 54 5.85 0.21 -15.62
N THR A 55 5.68 -0.95 -15.04
CA THR A 55 4.64 -1.86 -15.46
C THR A 55 3.42 -1.60 -14.59
N PHE A 56 2.27 -1.92 -15.09
CA PHE A 56 1.00 -1.91 -14.36
C PHE A 56 1.07 -2.62 -12.99
N ARG A 57 2.14 -3.37 -12.70
CA ARG A 57 2.21 -4.23 -11.54
C ARG A 57 3.40 -3.99 -10.62
N SER A 58 4.50 -3.45 -11.11
CA SER A 58 5.67 -3.18 -10.28
C SER A 58 6.61 -2.14 -10.87
N ILE A 59 7.33 -1.45 -9.98
CA ILE A 59 8.45 -0.57 -10.30
C ILE A 59 9.67 -0.98 -9.48
N GLN A 60 10.85 -0.63 -9.98
CA GLN A 60 12.09 -0.75 -9.22
C GLN A 60 12.31 0.54 -8.45
N VAL A 61 12.28 0.46 -7.13
CA VAL A 61 12.57 1.59 -6.24
C VAL A 61 14.02 1.49 -5.80
N ARG A 62 14.79 2.51 -6.13
CA ARG A 62 16.18 2.69 -5.69
C ARG A 62 16.20 3.55 -4.44
N VAL A 63 16.77 3.03 -3.38
CA VAL A 63 16.95 3.74 -2.10
C VAL A 63 18.44 3.91 -1.88
N SER A 64 18.90 5.14 -1.77
CA SER A 64 20.32 5.46 -1.61
C SER A 64 20.54 6.25 -0.33
N ASN A 65 21.49 5.83 0.50
CA ASN A 65 21.90 6.58 1.68
C ASN A 65 22.90 7.68 1.27
N ILE A 66 22.47 8.93 1.39
CA ILE A 66 23.27 10.11 1.09
C ILE A 66 23.84 10.80 2.35
N SER A 67 23.61 10.20 3.53
CA SER A 67 24.13 10.68 4.80
C SER A 67 25.52 10.12 5.13
N GLU A 68 26.11 10.65 6.20
CA GLU A 68 27.42 10.20 6.69
C GLU A 68 27.35 8.95 7.60
N GLY A 69 26.15 8.57 8.06
CA GLY A 69 25.91 7.45 8.97
C GLY A 69 25.33 6.22 8.30
N THR A 70 25.00 5.22 9.13
CA THR A 70 24.17 4.10 8.71
C THR A 70 22.69 4.50 8.85
N VAL A 71 21.87 4.25 7.83
CA VAL A 71 20.45 4.57 7.81
C VAL A 71 19.62 3.30 7.82
N LYS A 72 18.60 3.30 8.66
CA LYS A 72 17.47 2.34 8.56
C LYS A 72 16.26 3.11 8.10
N VAL A 73 15.66 2.70 7.00
CA VAL A 73 14.49 3.35 6.43
C VAL A 73 13.36 2.36 6.24
N ASN A 74 12.17 2.76 6.69
CA ASN A 74 10.92 2.07 6.40
C ASN A 74 10.26 2.75 5.21
N LEU A 75 9.92 2.01 4.18
CA LEU A 75 9.15 2.51 3.06
C LEU A 75 7.69 2.06 3.24
N PRO A 76 6.79 2.95 3.63
CA PRO A 76 5.38 2.61 3.82
C PRO A 76 4.71 2.28 2.48
N SER A 77 3.60 1.59 2.51
CA SER A 77 2.68 1.54 1.39
C SER A 77 2.14 2.94 1.05
N GLY A 78 1.70 3.13 -0.18
CA GLY A 78 1.18 4.42 -0.60
C GLY A 78 2.26 5.47 -0.89
N LEU A 79 3.49 5.06 -1.22
CA LEU A 79 4.47 5.98 -1.78
C LEU A 79 4.02 6.40 -3.18
N TYR A 80 3.95 7.70 -3.40
CA TYR A 80 3.47 8.29 -4.64
C TYR A 80 4.64 8.67 -5.54
N PHE A 81 4.59 8.21 -6.80
CA PHE A 81 5.61 8.48 -7.81
C PHE A 81 5.00 9.26 -8.96
N ILE A 82 5.47 10.49 -9.11
CA ILE A 82 5.03 11.42 -10.15
C ILE A 82 5.68 11.05 -11.48
N ASN A 83 4.84 10.83 -12.49
CA ASN A 83 5.29 10.57 -13.85
C ASN A 83 5.80 11.88 -14.49
N PRO A 84 7.01 11.90 -15.07
CA PRO A 84 7.48 13.06 -15.82
C PRO A 84 6.68 13.32 -17.11
N ASP A 85 6.06 12.27 -17.66
CA ASP A 85 5.11 12.40 -18.78
C ASP A 85 3.69 12.64 -18.26
N LYS A 86 3.19 13.85 -18.45
CA LYS A 86 1.85 14.26 -17.97
C LYS A 86 0.68 13.51 -18.63
N ASN A 87 0.91 12.86 -19.76
CA ASN A 87 -0.10 12.07 -20.45
C ASN A 87 -0.22 10.65 -19.92
N SER A 88 0.75 10.24 -19.12
CA SER A 88 0.78 8.94 -18.49
C SER A 88 0.41 9.04 -17.01
N GLN A 89 -0.09 7.93 -16.45
CA GLN A 89 -0.50 7.85 -15.05
C GLN A 89 0.68 7.99 -14.11
N ASP A 90 0.44 8.59 -12.95
CA ASP A 90 1.29 8.45 -11.78
C ASP A 90 1.12 7.07 -11.16
N LEU A 91 2.06 6.66 -10.32
CA LEU A 91 2.01 5.37 -9.64
C LEU A 91 2.03 5.54 -8.13
N ILE A 92 1.38 4.60 -7.44
CA ILE A 92 1.39 4.53 -5.98
C ILE A 92 1.70 3.11 -5.54
N THR A 93 2.60 2.93 -4.54
CA THR A 93 3.00 1.58 -4.11
C THR A 93 1.85 0.87 -3.40
N ALA A 94 1.64 -0.39 -3.78
CA ALA A 94 0.58 -1.23 -3.23
C ALA A 94 0.89 -1.75 -1.83
N LYS A 95 2.19 -1.95 -1.54
CA LYS A 95 2.67 -2.51 -0.27
C LYS A 95 3.84 -1.71 0.27
N GLY A 96 3.99 -1.74 1.59
CA GLY A 96 5.21 -1.30 2.25
C GLY A 96 6.38 -2.24 1.97
N ILE A 97 7.59 -1.71 2.14
CA ILE A 97 8.82 -2.48 2.05
C ILE A 97 9.39 -2.57 3.45
N GLU A 98 9.79 -3.78 3.83
CA GLU A 98 10.46 -4.02 5.10
C GLU A 98 11.69 -3.11 5.28
N THR A 99 12.05 -2.86 6.52
CA THR A 99 13.18 -2.01 6.90
C THR A 99 14.43 -2.30 6.08
N ILE A 100 14.90 -1.29 5.36
CA ILE A 100 16.15 -1.32 4.61
C ILE A 100 17.24 -0.69 5.47
N THR A 101 18.35 -1.42 5.66
CA THR A 101 19.54 -0.87 6.32
C THR A 101 20.61 -0.60 5.27
N LEU A 102 21.10 0.64 5.22
CA LEU A 102 22.09 1.11 4.25
C LEU A 102 23.26 1.78 4.98
N LYS A 103 24.47 1.35 4.66
CA LYS A 103 25.69 2.07 5.08
C LYS A 103 25.86 3.35 4.26
N LYS A 104 26.76 4.24 4.69
CA LYS A 104 27.10 5.46 3.95
C LYS A 104 27.41 5.15 2.47
N GLY A 105 26.71 5.84 1.57
CA GLY A 105 26.87 5.69 0.13
C GLY A 105 26.35 4.38 -0.46
N GLU A 106 25.73 3.52 0.36
CA GLU A 106 25.12 2.30 -0.11
C GLU A 106 23.76 2.58 -0.75
N GLU A 107 23.44 1.81 -1.79
CA GLU A 107 22.14 1.81 -2.43
C GLU A 107 21.54 0.41 -2.46
N LYS A 108 20.22 0.34 -2.46
CA LYS A 108 19.46 -0.90 -2.64
C LYS A 108 18.34 -0.65 -3.62
N VAL A 109 18.16 -1.59 -4.54
CA VAL A 109 17.03 -1.62 -5.47
C VAL A 109 16.05 -2.68 -4.99
N VAL A 110 14.78 -2.31 -4.88
CA VAL A 110 13.70 -3.21 -4.48
C VAL A 110 12.58 -3.11 -5.51
N GLU A 111 11.99 -4.25 -5.88
CA GLU A 111 10.82 -4.28 -6.73
C GLU A 111 9.56 -4.16 -5.87
N VAL A 112 8.65 -3.25 -6.25
CA VAL A 112 7.47 -2.94 -5.48
C VAL A 112 6.23 -2.99 -6.36
N PRO A 113 5.18 -3.73 -5.98
CA PRO A 113 3.90 -3.67 -6.65
C PRO A 113 3.31 -2.26 -6.58
N THR A 114 2.67 -1.83 -7.66
CA THR A 114 2.09 -0.48 -7.75
C THR A 114 0.70 -0.50 -8.35
N TYR A 115 -0.05 0.57 -8.08
CA TYR A 115 -1.31 0.89 -8.74
C TYR A 115 -1.14 2.14 -9.58
N CYS A 116 -1.80 2.13 -10.73
CA CYS A 116 -1.99 3.30 -11.57
C CYS A 116 -3.08 4.20 -10.95
N THR A 117 -2.86 5.52 -10.95
CA THR A 117 -3.72 6.45 -10.20
C THR A 117 -4.80 7.12 -11.03
N ASP A 118 -4.75 7.08 -12.36
CA ASP A 118 -5.68 7.81 -13.22
C ASP A 118 -6.06 6.98 -14.46
N VAL A 119 -7.27 6.44 -14.48
CA VAL A 119 -7.76 5.58 -15.57
C VAL A 119 -7.88 6.32 -16.92
N ASN A 120 -7.93 7.65 -16.91
CA ASN A 120 -8.06 8.47 -18.11
C ASN A 120 -6.73 8.78 -18.81
N LYS A 121 -5.62 8.36 -18.21
CA LYS A 121 -4.28 8.51 -18.78
C LYS A 121 -3.73 7.16 -19.22
N ASP A 122 -2.76 7.21 -20.12
CA ASP A 122 -2.08 5.99 -20.54
C ASP A 122 -1.32 5.32 -19.41
N CYS A 123 -1.29 3.99 -19.40
CA CYS A 123 -0.38 3.27 -18.51
C CYS A 123 1.06 3.69 -18.80
N PRO A 124 1.85 3.88 -17.75
CA PRO A 124 3.22 4.33 -17.92
C PRO A 124 4.03 3.27 -18.68
N GLY A 125 4.71 3.72 -19.72
CA GLY A 125 5.68 2.91 -20.43
C GLY A 125 7.02 2.80 -19.68
N ASN A 126 8.07 2.41 -20.39
CA ASN A 126 9.45 2.36 -19.89
C ASN A 126 9.97 3.79 -19.56
N ILE A 127 9.67 4.27 -18.38
CA ILE A 127 10.16 5.57 -17.88
C ILE A 127 11.37 5.32 -16.99
N LYS A 128 12.45 6.07 -17.26
CA LYS A 128 13.72 5.83 -16.59
C LYS A 128 13.86 6.50 -15.23
N LYS A 129 13.03 7.48 -14.90
CA LYS A 129 13.10 8.17 -13.61
C LYS A 129 11.75 8.72 -13.21
N TRP A 130 11.31 8.33 -12.05
CA TRP A 130 10.11 8.82 -11.39
C TRP A 130 10.49 9.58 -10.14
N ASN A 131 9.83 10.69 -9.88
CA ASN A 131 10.07 11.45 -8.66
C ASN A 131 9.15 10.96 -7.54
N CYS A 132 9.71 10.57 -6.41
CA CYS A 132 8.95 10.26 -5.21
C CYS A 132 8.40 11.56 -4.58
N ASP A 133 7.10 11.62 -4.35
CA ASP A 133 6.49 12.68 -3.54
C ASP A 133 6.49 12.27 -2.07
N TYR A 134 7.44 12.79 -1.31
CA TYR A 134 7.59 12.50 0.12
C TYR A 134 6.44 13.06 0.97
N ASN A 135 5.72 14.06 0.46
CA ASN A 135 4.66 14.74 1.19
C ASN A 135 3.27 14.25 0.85
N TYR A 136 3.17 13.30 -0.08
CA TYR A 136 1.85 12.82 -0.47
C TYR A 136 1.11 12.20 0.73
N ASP A 137 -0.01 12.82 1.12
CA ASP A 137 -0.91 12.37 2.19
C ASP A 137 -2.36 12.35 1.70
N GLY A 138 -2.55 11.97 0.43
CA GLY A 138 -3.85 11.91 -0.20
C GLY A 138 -4.71 10.72 0.22
N LYS A 139 -5.97 10.75 -0.24
CA LYS A 139 -6.96 9.70 0.03
C LYS A 139 -6.49 8.31 -0.42
N LEU A 140 -5.77 8.22 -1.55
CA LEU A 140 -5.28 6.93 -2.07
C LEU A 140 -4.27 6.26 -1.13
N LYS A 141 -3.34 7.05 -0.54
CA LYS A 141 -2.41 6.52 0.45
C LYS A 141 -3.15 5.91 1.64
N LYS A 142 -4.13 6.62 2.16
CA LYS A 142 -4.95 6.16 3.29
C LYS A 142 -5.75 4.91 2.93
N ALA A 143 -6.30 4.87 1.72
CA ALA A 143 -7.01 3.72 1.20
C ALA A 143 -6.12 2.47 1.11
N ILE A 144 -4.91 2.61 0.56
CA ILE A 144 -3.95 1.52 0.44
C ILE A 144 -3.51 1.02 1.82
N GLN A 145 -3.19 1.93 2.75
CA GLN A 145 -2.80 1.57 4.11
C GLN A 145 -3.93 0.87 4.87
N PHE A 146 -5.17 1.30 4.67
CA PHE A 146 -6.33 0.61 5.24
C PHE A 146 -6.49 -0.80 4.66
N TYR A 147 -6.37 -0.95 3.32
CA TYR A 147 -6.42 -2.26 2.68
C TYR A 147 -5.29 -3.17 3.16
N GLU A 148 -4.04 -2.70 3.16
CA GLU A 148 -2.88 -3.49 3.63
C GLU A 148 -3.09 -4.02 5.05
N LYS A 149 -3.64 -3.19 5.93
CA LYS A 149 -3.95 -3.57 7.32
C LYS A 149 -5.01 -4.69 7.42
N HIS A 150 -5.90 -4.78 6.46
CA HIS A 150 -7.02 -5.73 6.43
C HIS A 150 -6.94 -6.71 5.24
N GLU A 151 -5.76 -6.78 4.61
CA GLU A 151 -5.54 -7.58 3.39
C GLU A 151 -5.87 -9.05 3.61
N GLU A 152 -5.54 -9.61 4.76
CA GLU A 152 -5.73 -11.02 5.04
C GLU A 152 -7.22 -11.41 5.04
N GLU A 153 -8.06 -10.65 5.71
CA GLU A 153 -9.49 -10.91 5.79
C GLU A 153 -10.19 -10.68 4.44
N ILE A 154 -9.82 -9.63 3.72
CA ILE A 154 -10.37 -9.32 2.39
C ILE A 154 -9.97 -10.42 1.40
N ASN A 155 -8.70 -10.82 1.38
CA ASN A 155 -8.20 -11.86 0.50
C ASN A 155 -8.82 -13.23 0.81
N ALA A 156 -9.05 -13.56 2.08
CA ALA A 156 -9.74 -14.78 2.45
C ALA A 156 -11.16 -14.86 1.86
N TYR A 157 -11.88 -13.73 1.85
CA TYR A 157 -13.18 -13.65 1.18
C TYR A 157 -13.05 -13.82 -0.35
N LEU A 158 -12.14 -13.06 -0.99
CA LEU A 158 -11.97 -13.10 -2.44
C LEU A 158 -11.62 -14.51 -2.94
N ILE A 159 -10.67 -15.18 -2.29
CA ILE A 159 -10.24 -16.55 -2.63
C ILE A 159 -11.41 -17.54 -2.47
N LYS A 160 -12.22 -17.36 -1.42
CA LYS A 160 -13.39 -18.22 -1.20
C LYS A 160 -14.49 -17.98 -2.24
N LYS A 161 -14.65 -16.74 -2.70
CA LYS A 161 -15.59 -16.36 -3.74
C LYS A 161 -15.19 -16.96 -5.09
N ASP A 162 -13.92 -16.80 -5.46
CA ASP A 162 -13.35 -17.30 -6.71
C ASP A 162 -11.89 -17.72 -6.48
N PRO A 163 -11.55 -19.02 -6.70
CA PRO A 163 -10.18 -19.52 -6.54
C PRO A 163 -9.13 -18.80 -7.40
N ALA A 164 -9.51 -18.10 -8.47
CA ALA A 164 -8.59 -17.27 -9.26
C ALA A 164 -7.88 -16.23 -8.41
N PHE A 165 -8.53 -15.71 -7.37
CA PHE A 165 -7.94 -14.77 -6.41
C PHE A 165 -6.87 -15.38 -5.48
N SER A 166 -6.54 -16.66 -5.61
CA SER A 166 -5.33 -17.21 -5.00
C SER A 166 -4.06 -16.60 -5.62
N SER A 167 -4.14 -16.13 -6.87
CA SER A 167 -3.10 -15.34 -7.53
C SER A 167 -3.01 -13.94 -6.97
N GLU A 168 -1.79 -13.50 -6.61
CA GLU A 168 -1.55 -12.10 -6.21
C GLU A 168 -1.89 -11.13 -7.34
N ALA A 169 -1.63 -11.51 -8.59
CA ALA A 169 -1.94 -10.69 -9.75
C ALA A 169 -3.44 -10.36 -9.88
N GLU A 170 -4.31 -11.35 -9.61
CA GLU A 170 -5.76 -11.13 -9.64
C GLU A 170 -6.23 -10.21 -8.50
N ARG A 171 -5.63 -10.34 -7.31
CA ARG A 171 -5.93 -9.45 -6.19
C ARG A 171 -5.46 -8.01 -6.43
N LEU A 172 -4.26 -7.84 -6.98
CA LEU A 172 -3.77 -6.52 -7.39
C LEU A 172 -4.67 -5.89 -8.46
N GLN A 173 -5.15 -6.69 -9.43
CA GLN A 173 -6.06 -6.20 -10.45
C GLN A 173 -7.43 -5.80 -9.87
N PHE A 174 -7.97 -6.56 -8.94
CA PHE A 174 -9.20 -6.21 -8.23
C PHE A 174 -9.05 -4.90 -7.47
N PHE A 175 -7.95 -4.74 -6.73
CA PHE A 175 -7.72 -3.53 -5.96
C PHE A 175 -7.40 -2.32 -6.87
N GLN A 176 -6.81 -2.55 -8.04
CA GLN A 176 -6.65 -1.51 -9.05
C GLN A 176 -7.98 -0.89 -9.49
N ILE A 177 -9.04 -1.70 -9.61
CA ILE A 177 -10.39 -1.16 -9.88
C ILE A 177 -10.82 -0.24 -8.73
N ILE A 178 -10.60 -0.64 -7.49
CA ILE A 178 -10.94 0.17 -6.32
C ILE A 178 -10.22 1.53 -6.37
N ILE A 179 -8.92 1.54 -6.71
CA ILE A 179 -8.15 2.79 -6.88
C ILE A 179 -8.78 3.68 -7.98
N TRP A 180 -9.12 3.12 -9.12
CA TRP A 180 -9.72 3.89 -10.21
C TRP A 180 -11.14 4.39 -9.89
N LEU A 181 -11.94 3.61 -9.15
CA LEU A 181 -13.24 4.07 -8.63
C LEU A 181 -13.10 5.24 -7.66
N HIS A 182 -12.02 5.27 -6.89
CA HIS A 182 -11.68 6.40 -6.01
C HIS A 182 -11.36 7.69 -6.75
N GLU A 183 -10.87 7.58 -7.98
CA GLU A 183 -10.52 8.69 -8.87
C GLU A 183 -11.62 8.94 -9.93
N ASP A 184 -12.87 8.60 -9.59
CA ASP A 184 -14.07 8.83 -10.43
C ASP A 184 -14.03 8.14 -11.81
N GLY A 185 -13.27 7.05 -11.93
CA GLY A 185 -13.20 6.22 -13.13
C GLY A 185 -14.56 5.64 -13.50
N LYS A 186 -14.94 5.77 -14.78
CA LYS A 186 -16.18 5.21 -15.32
C LYS A 186 -15.98 3.77 -15.77
N ASP A 187 -17.04 2.97 -15.72
CA ASP A 187 -17.00 1.55 -16.05
C ASP A 187 -16.37 1.27 -17.41
N ASP A 188 -16.76 2.01 -18.45
CA ASP A 188 -16.23 1.81 -19.80
C ASP A 188 -14.75 2.21 -19.91
N GLU A 189 -14.30 3.22 -19.19
CA GLU A 189 -12.90 3.64 -19.11
C GLU A 189 -12.05 2.55 -18.41
N ILE A 190 -12.56 2.02 -17.29
CA ILE A 190 -11.91 0.93 -16.54
C ILE A 190 -11.84 -0.33 -17.40
N ILE A 191 -12.94 -0.72 -18.07
CA ILE A 191 -12.98 -1.89 -18.95
C ILE A 191 -11.99 -1.74 -20.10
N ALA A 192 -11.94 -0.58 -20.74
CA ALA A 192 -10.99 -0.31 -21.85
C ALA A 192 -9.54 -0.42 -21.38
N MET A 193 -9.23 0.10 -20.19
CA MET A 193 -7.90 0.00 -19.59
C MET A 193 -7.55 -1.46 -19.28
N LEU A 194 -8.46 -2.20 -18.63
CA LEU A 194 -8.27 -3.63 -18.33
C LEU A 194 -8.06 -4.45 -19.61
N ALA A 195 -8.85 -4.19 -20.67
CA ALA A 195 -8.72 -4.88 -21.93
C ALA A 195 -7.31 -4.73 -22.50
N ARG A 196 -6.81 -3.49 -22.52
CA ARG A 196 -5.48 -3.17 -23.04
C ARG A 196 -4.36 -3.80 -22.21
N ASP A 197 -4.42 -3.69 -20.91
CA ASP A 197 -3.28 -3.94 -20.04
C ASP A 197 -3.25 -5.36 -19.45
N SER A 198 -4.42 -6.01 -19.33
CA SER A 198 -4.53 -7.31 -18.66
C SER A 198 -5.08 -8.41 -19.55
N PHE A 199 -5.88 -8.08 -20.56
CA PHE A 199 -6.58 -9.05 -21.39
C PHE A 199 -6.16 -9.05 -22.87
N GLY A 200 -4.97 -8.50 -23.19
CA GLY A 200 -4.41 -8.54 -24.55
C GLY A 200 -5.32 -7.92 -25.60
N ASN A 201 -5.97 -6.80 -25.29
CA ASN A 201 -6.99 -6.09 -26.10
C ASN A 201 -8.32 -6.87 -26.27
N ASN A 202 -8.59 -7.87 -25.42
CA ASN A 202 -9.86 -8.59 -25.45
C ASN A 202 -10.91 -7.89 -24.55
N GLU A 203 -11.63 -6.93 -25.13
CA GLU A 203 -12.64 -6.16 -24.39
C GLU A 203 -13.77 -7.03 -23.83
N SER A 204 -14.19 -8.05 -24.57
CA SER A 204 -15.28 -8.96 -24.11
C SER A 204 -14.87 -9.70 -22.83
N GLN A 205 -13.62 -10.17 -22.77
CA GLN A 205 -13.09 -10.85 -21.59
C GLN A 205 -12.93 -9.88 -20.42
N ALA A 206 -12.37 -8.69 -20.68
CA ALA A 206 -12.25 -7.63 -19.67
C ALA A 206 -13.61 -7.23 -19.11
N ARG A 207 -14.61 -7.05 -19.95
CA ARG A 207 -15.99 -6.71 -19.56
C ARG A 207 -16.61 -7.82 -18.72
N SER A 208 -16.47 -9.07 -19.11
CA SER A 208 -16.99 -10.21 -18.35
C SER A 208 -16.37 -10.30 -16.95
N TRP A 209 -15.04 -10.16 -16.88
CA TRP A 209 -14.33 -10.19 -15.61
C TRP A 209 -14.70 -8.99 -14.73
N PHE A 210 -14.75 -7.78 -15.29
CA PHE A 210 -15.13 -6.56 -14.60
C PHE A 210 -16.51 -6.70 -13.93
N TYR A 211 -17.53 -7.15 -14.68
CA TYR A 211 -18.88 -7.32 -14.13
C TYR A 211 -18.98 -8.42 -13.08
N SER A 212 -18.05 -9.36 -13.04
CA SER A 212 -18.03 -10.38 -11.98
C SER A 212 -17.56 -9.83 -10.62
N VAL A 213 -16.82 -8.72 -10.62
CA VAL A 213 -16.17 -8.17 -9.41
C VAL A 213 -16.65 -6.76 -9.02
N ILE A 214 -17.23 -5.99 -9.94
CA ILE A 214 -17.50 -4.56 -9.74
C ILE A 214 -18.42 -4.25 -8.55
N ALA A 215 -19.41 -5.11 -8.30
CA ALA A 215 -20.33 -4.90 -7.18
C ALA A 215 -19.58 -4.93 -5.84
N ASP A 216 -18.69 -5.91 -5.66
CA ASP A 216 -17.87 -6.01 -4.46
C ASP A 216 -16.81 -4.89 -4.39
N ALA A 217 -16.22 -4.55 -5.53
CA ALA A 217 -15.24 -3.48 -5.61
C ALA A 217 -15.84 -2.12 -5.19
N ARG A 218 -17.06 -1.81 -5.61
CA ARG A 218 -17.75 -0.57 -5.23
C ARG A 218 -18.10 -0.53 -3.74
N GLU A 219 -18.72 -1.61 -3.22
CA GLU A 219 -19.02 -1.67 -1.80
C GLU A 219 -17.75 -1.54 -0.95
N LEU A 220 -16.69 -2.21 -1.34
CA LEU A 220 -15.40 -2.16 -0.63
C LEU A 220 -14.70 -0.81 -0.79
N ALA A 221 -14.79 -0.16 -1.95
CA ALA A 221 -14.26 1.19 -2.17
C ALA A 221 -14.87 2.20 -1.19
N GLU A 222 -16.18 2.19 -1.00
CA GLU A 222 -16.86 3.07 -0.04
C GLU A 222 -16.37 2.85 1.40
N ILE A 223 -16.21 1.58 1.80
CA ILE A 223 -15.71 1.22 3.14
C ILE A 223 -14.26 1.70 3.33
N ILE A 224 -13.42 1.50 2.33
CA ILE A 224 -12.01 1.90 2.36
C ILE A 224 -11.86 3.43 2.42
N ILE A 225 -12.70 4.18 1.67
CA ILE A 225 -12.71 5.65 1.71
C ILE A 225 -13.01 6.16 3.11
N THR A 226 -14.02 5.59 3.75
CA THR A 226 -14.44 6.01 5.08
C THR A 226 -13.56 5.44 6.19
N GLN A 227 -12.70 4.46 5.87
CA GLN A 227 -11.88 3.70 6.83
C GLN A 227 -12.71 3.09 7.96
N ASP A 228 -13.95 2.71 7.66
CA ASP A 228 -14.90 2.17 8.64
C ASP A 228 -14.66 0.67 8.86
N ILE A 229 -14.02 0.35 9.99
CA ILE A 229 -13.69 -1.03 10.37
C ILE A 229 -14.95 -1.84 10.67
N ASP A 230 -15.97 -1.24 11.24
CA ASP A 230 -17.20 -1.96 11.59
C ASP A 230 -18.01 -2.25 10.32
N ALA A 231 -18.08 -1.29 9.38
CA ALA A 231 -18.63 -1.52 8.06
C ALA A 231 -17.88 -2.64 7.31
N LEU A 232 -16.55 -2.70 7.40
CA LEU A 232 -15.75 -3.78 6.79
C LEU A 232 -16.10 -5.14 7.39
N LYS A 233 -16.18 -5.25 8.71
CA LYS A 233 -16.54 -6.51 9.39
C LYS A 233 -17.95 -6.98 9.01
N ASP A 234 -18.90 -6.06 8.98
CA ASP A 234 -20.28 -6.38 8.58
C ASP A 234 -20.36 -6.79 7.12
N TRP A 235 -19.63 -6.11 6.24
CA TRP A 235 -19.52 -6.46 4.83
C TRP A 235 -18.95 -7.87 4.65
N LEU A 236 -17.78 -8.16 5.27
CA LEU A 236 -17.14 -9.48 5.22
C LEU A 236 -18.08 -10.57 5.74
N LYS A 237 -18.74 -10.35 6.88
CA LYS A 237 -19.70 -11.29 7.45
C LYS A 237 -20.86 -11.57 6.49
N LYS A 238 -21.46 -10.52 5.93
CA LYS A 238 -22.56 -10.65 4.94
C LYS A 238 -22.12 -11.43 3.71
N LYS A 239 -20.95 -11.09 3.14
CA LYS A 239 -20.41 -11.73 1.93
C LYS A 239 -20.04 -13.20 2.19
N MET A 240 -19.39 -13.49 3.31
CA MET A 240 -19.03 -14.86 3.69
C MET A 240 -20.26 -15.74 3.92
N LEU A 241 -21.31 -15.23 4.56
CA LEU A 241 -22.57 -15.93 4.73
C LEU A 241 -23.26 -16.22 3.40
N ALA A 242 -23.16 -15.30 2.43
CA ALA A 242 -23.73 -15.49 1.10
C ALA A 242 -23.05 -16.61 0.29
N LEU A 243 -21.80 -16.94 0.60
CA LEU A 243 -21.04 -18.04 -0.03
C LEU A 243 -21.33 -19.41 0.58
N LEU A 244 -22.02 -19.47 1.72
CA LEU A 244 -22.40 -20.77 2.30
C LEU A 244 -23.52 -21.41 1.47
N PRO A 245 -23.49 -22.75 1.29
CA PRO A 245 -24.62 -23.50 0.74
C PRO A 245 -25.90 -23.17 1.49
N SER A 246 -27.05 -23.17 0.79
CA SER A 246 -28.33 -22.80 1.37
C SER A 246 -28.69 -23.65 2.61
N ASP A 247 -28.37 -24.92 2.58
CA ASP A 247 -28.63 -25.86 3.68
C ASP A 247 -27.81 -25.49 4.93
N ARG A 248 -26.51 -25.15 4.77
CA ARG A 248 -25.70 -24.69 5.88
C ARG A 248 -26.12 -23.33 6.45
N ARG A 249 -26.69 -22.45 5.62
CA ARG A 249 -27.21 -21.16 6.11
C ARG A 249 -28.42 -21.36 7.04
N ILE A 250 -29.24 -22.34 6.76
CA ILE A 250 -30.39 -22.68 7.61
C ILE A 250 -29.91 -23.27 8.93
N ASP A 251 -28.95 -24.19 8.90
CA ASP A 251 -28.40 -24.82 10.10
C ASP A 251 -27.66 -23.79 11.00
N ASP A 252 -26.85 -22.90 10.43
CA ASP A 252 -26.18 -21.82 11.18
C ASP A 252 -27.17 -20.83 11.80
N MET A 253 -28.28 -20.56 11.14
CA MET A 253 -29.36 -19.72 11.71
C MET A 253 -30.10 -20.46 12.84
N ALA A 254 -30.35 -21.78 12.69
CA ALA A 254 -30.96 -22.60 13.73
C ALA A 254 -30.05 -22.71 14.98
N ASP A 255 -28.76 -22.92 14.79
CA ASP A 255 -27.78 -22.99 15.90
C ASP A 255 -27.66 -21.65 16.64
N ARG A 256 -27.62 -20.51 15.94
CA ARG A 256 -27.64 -19.19 16.59
C ARG A 256 -28.93 -18.90 17.33
N ALA A 257 -30.07 -19.31 16.78
CA ALA A 257 -31.36 -19.20 17.48
C ALA A 257 -31.38 -20.03 18.75
N LYS A 258 -30.77 -21.22 18.74
CA LYS A 258 -30.63 -22.11 19.89
C LYS A 258 -29.68 -21.51 20.96
N ASP A 259 -28.55 -20.95 20.54
CA ASP A 259 -27.60 -20.29 21.45
C ASP A 259 -28.20 -19.06 22.12
N ASN A 260 -28.94 -18.26 21.35
CA ASN A 260 -29.67 -17.11 21.89
C ASN A 260 -30.75 -17.53 22.89
N LEU A 261 -31.46 -18.60 22.62
CA LEU A 261 -32.45 -19.17 23.55
C LEU A 261 -31.81 -19.72 24.83
N ASN A 262 -30.69 -20.40 24.72
CA ASN A 262 -29.93 -20.87 25.86
C ASN A 262 -29.39 -19.72 26.71
N SER A 263 -28.85 -18.68 26.09
CA SER A 263 -28.37 -17.47 26.80
C SER A 263 -29.52 -16.72 27.50
N LEU A 264 -30.71 -16.64 26.90
CA LEU A 264 -31.90 -16.10 27.55
C LEU A 264 -32.37 -16.96 28.74
N ARG A 265 -32.33 -18.26 28.60
CA ARG A 265 -32.70 -19.21 29.67
C ARG A 265 -31.73 -19.09 30.85
N ASP A 266 -30.43 -18.91 30.61
CA ASP A 266 -29.42 -18.76 31.65
C ASP A 266 -29.50 -17.42 32.39
N ARG A 267 -30.02 -16.38 31.73
CA ARG A 267 -30.30 -15.06 32.33
C ARG A 267 -31.58 -15.02 33.17
N LEU A 268 -32.48 -15.98 32.94
CA LEU A 268 -33.76 -16.07 33.66
C LEU A 268 -33.70 -17.08 34.84
N ARG A 269 -32.57 -17.72 35.05
CA ARG A 269 -32.24 -18.53 36.22
C ARG A 269 -31.37 -17.75 37.21
#